data_97e89b514eaf43239d3827b5f7cbf857
#
_entry.id   97e89b514eaf43239d3827b5f7cbf857
#
_cell.length_a   1.000
_cell.length_b   1.000
_cell.length_c   1.000
_cell.angle_alpha   90.00
_cell.angle_beta   90.00
_cell.angle_gamma   90.00
#
_symmetry.space_group_name_H-M   'P 1'
#
loop_
_entity.id
_entity.type
_entity.pdbx_description
1 polymer ?
#
loop_
_entity_poly.entity_id
_entity_poly.type
_entity_poly.pdbx_seq_one_letter_code
_entity_poly.pdbx_strand_id
1 'polypeptide(L)'
;MKTVFRPTLVSFDRKAALIVVPVTVKVEEEIMKFQFAVDTGATISLIDADVMARLGYTVADSIRTTHTITASKTETVHEYELDNIMAIGLIRRNFKVISRELPMGLGIDGLLGLNFFKNKELTIDFKLSEIQLK
;
A
#
# COMPACT_ATOMS: atom_id res chain seq x y z
N MET A 1 -14.45 15.73 3.92
CA MET A 1 -14.46 14.52 4.76
C MET A 1 -13.24 14.49 5.65
N LYS A 2 -13.41 14.21 6.92
CA LYS A 2 -12.31 14.24 7.86
C LYS A 2 -11.38 13.05 7.66
N THR A 3 -10.08 13.33 7.51
CA THR A 3 -9.05 12.30 7.62
C THR A 3 -8.91 11.96 9.10
N VAL A 4 -9.07 10.68 9.45
CA VAL A 4 -8.84 10.23 10.81
C VAL A 4 -7.38 9.85 10.95
N PHE A 5 -6.70 10.50 11.89
CA PHE A 5 -5.31 10.21 12.16
C PHE A 5 -5.08 10.10 13.67
N ARG A 6 -4.42 9.04 14.07
CA ARG A 6 -3.92 8.86 15.45
C ARG A 6 -2.44 8.54 15.39
N PRO A 7 -1.59 9.40 15.99
CA PRO A 7 -0.17 9.06 16.08
C PRO A 7 -0.01 7.66 16.68
N THR A 8 0.57 6.77 15.92
CA THR A 8 0.71 5.36 16.30
C THR A 8 2.13 4.91 16.01
N LEU A 9 2.72 4.25 17.01
CA LEU A 9 4.04 3.64 16.87
C LEU A 9 3.83 2.17 16.47
N VAL A 10 4.45 1.76 15.37
CA VAL A 10 4.35 0.40 14.85
C VAL A 10 5.74 -0.22 14.85
N SER A 11 5.86 -1.41 15.42
CA SER A 11 7.09 -2.19 15.37
C SER A 11 7.18 -2.98 14.08
N PHE A 12 8.37 -3.12 13.53
CA PHE A 12 8.61 -3.97 12.38
C PHE A 12 9.71 -4.99 12.68
N ASP A 13 9.76 -6.06 11.91
CA ASP A 13 10.75 -7.12 12.08
C ASP A 13 12.12 -6.64 11.59
N ARG A 14 13.06 -6.46 12.52
CA ARG A 14 14.42 -6.02 12.21
C ARG A 14 15.22 -7.01 11.37
N LYS A 15 14.82 -8.27 11.36
CA LYS A 15 15.51 -9.33 10.61
C LYS A 15 15.00 -9.47 9.19
N ALA A 16 13.83 -8.89 8.89
CA ALA A 16 13.26 -8.92 7.55
C ALA A 16 14.05 -7.99 6.62
N ALA A 17 14.11 -8.35 5.35
CA ALA A 17 14.77 -7.53 4.33
C ALA A 17 14.00 -6.22 4.05
N LEU A 18 12.69 -6.21 4.31
CA LEU A 18 11.82 -5.08 4.05
C LEU A 18 11.19 -4.59 5.36
N ILE A 19 10.83 -3.31 5.39
CA ILE A 19 10.05 -2.75 6.48
C ILE A 19 8.59 -3.01 6.17
N VAL A 20 7.98 -3.97 6.87
CA VAL A 20 6.61 -4.41 6.63
C VAL A 20 5.71 -3.96 7.77
N VAL A 21 4.57 -3.40 7.41
CA VAL A 21 3.57 -2.92 8.37
C VAL A 21 2.19 -3.50 8.05
N PRO A 22 1.34 -3.69 9.08
CA PRO A 22 -0.04 -4.10 8.87
C PRO A 22 -0.82 -3.00 8.15
N VAL A 23 -1.62 -3.42 7.17
CA VAL A 23 -2.51 -2.53 6.42
C VAL A 23 -3.91 -3.12 6.44
N THR A 24 -4.89 -2.28 6.68
CA THR A 24 -6.30 -2.65 6.64
C THR A 24 -6.95 -1.96 5.45
N VAL A 25 -7.65 -2.73 4.63
CA VAL A 25 -8.43 -2.19 3.52
C VAL A 25 -9.90 -2.47 3.78
N LYS A 26 -10.72 -1.43 3.67
CA LYS A 26 -12.17 -1.56 3.80
C LYS A 26 -12.81 -1.32 2.44
N VAL A 27 -13.59 -2.30 2.01
CA VAL A 27 -14.40 -2.22 0.79
C VAL A 27 -15.83 -2.52 1.19
N GLU A 28 -16.73 -1.56 1.02
CA GLU A 28 -18.10 -1.62 1.52
C GLU A 28 -18.10 -1.89 3.02
N GLU A 29 -18.67 -3.00 3.49
CA GLU A 29 -18.71 -3.36 4.90
C GLU A 29 -17.62 -4.36 5.29
N GLU A 30 -16.83 -4.85 4.33
CA GLU A 30 -15.79 -5.82 4.59
C GLU A 30 -14.45 -5.15 4.91
N ILE A 31 -13.78 -5.68 5.93
CA ILE A 31 -12.46 -5.23 6.36
C ILE A 31 -11.50 -6.40 6.20
N MET A 32 -10.42 -6.19 5.44
CA MET A 32 -9.40 -7.19 5.22
C MET A 32 -8.03 -6.67 5.63
N LYS A 33 -7.22 -7.55 6.20
CA LYS A 33 -5.87 -7.21 6.69
C LYS A 33 -4.81 -7.78 5.78
N PHE A 34 -3.79 -6.97 5.53
CA PHE A 34 -2.67 -7.31 4.65
C PHE A 34 -1.36 -6.84 5.26
N GLN A 35 -0.26 -7.22 4.63
CA GLN A 35 1.09 -6.81 5.00
C GLN A 35 1.71 -6.05 3.83
N PHE A 36 2.03 -4.78 4.03
CA PHE A 36 2.65 -3.96 2.99
C PHE A 36 4.05 -3.55 3.40
N ALA A 37 4.96 -3.48 2.43
CA ALA A 37 6.27 -2.90 2.65
C ALA A 37 6.19 -1.38 2.49
N VAL A 38 6.93 -0.66 3.31
CA VAL A 38 7.11 0.78 3.17
C VAL A 38 8.12 1.03 2.06
N ASP A 39 7.74 1.78 1.03
CA ASP A 39 8.59 2.06 -0.12
C ASP A 39 8.52 3.54 -0.50
N THR A 40 9.43 4.33 0.05
CA THR A 40 9.52 5.75 -0.24
C THR A 40 10.06 6.04 -1.65
N GLY A 41 10.52 5.02 -2.35
CA GLY A 41 10.92 5.11 -3.76
C GLY A 41 9.77 4.98 -4.74
N ALA A 42 8.59 4.54 -4.28
CA ALA A 42 7.40 4.41 -5.13
C ALA A 42 6.55 5.68 -5.03
N THR A 43 6.25 6.30 -6.16
CA THR A 43 5.42 7.52 -6.21
C THR A 43 3.98 7.22 -5.81
N ILE A 44 3.45 6.11 -6.27
CA ILE A 44 2.09 5.64 -6.00
C ILE A 44 2.17 4.28 -5.34
N SER A 45 1.31 4.05 -4.35
CA SER A 45 1.21 2.76 -3.67
C SER A 45 0.78 1.67 -4.63
N LEU A 46 1.23 0.45 -4.37
CA LEU A 46 1.03 -0.69 -5.25
C LEU A 46 0.37 -1.82 -4.48
N ILE A 47 -0.58 -2.47 -5.11
CA ILE A 47 -1.26 -3.66 -4.56
C ILE A 47 -1.07 -4.83 -5.51
N ASP A 48 -0.80 -6.00 -4.96
CA ASP A 48 -0.72 -7.22 -5.74
C ASP A 48 -2.06 -7.51 -6.43
N ALA A 49 -1.98 -7.91 -7.70
CA ALA A 49 -3.16 -8.17 -8.52
C ALA A 49 -4.10 -9.21 -7.88
N ASP A 50 -3.54 -10.23 -7.24
CA ASP A 50 -4.36 -11.25 -6.55
C ASP A 50 -5.10 -10.68 -5.35
N VAL A 51 -4.50 -9.71 -4.65
CA VAL A 51 -5.14 -9.02 -3.54
C VAL A 51 -6.32 -8.19 -4.03
N MET A 52 -6.15 -7.47 -5.15
CA MET A 52 -7.24 -6.70 -5.75
C MET A 52 -8.40 -7.60 -6.14
N ALA A 53 -8.11 -8.77 -6.72
CA ALA A 53 -9.15 -9.75 -7.07
C ALA A 53 -9.89 -10.24 -5.82
N ARG A 54 -9.17 -10.53 -4.74
CA ARG A 54 -9.80 -10.95 -3.47
C ARG A 54 -10.66 -9.85 -2.85
N LEU A 55 -10.32 -8.59 -3.08
CA LEU A 55 -11.12 -7.45 -2.64
C LEU A 55 -12.36 -7.25 -3.51
N GLY A 56 -12.51 -8.00 -4.59
CA GLY A 56 -13.68 -7.93 -5.47
C GLY A 56 -13.54 -6.97 -6.63
N TYR A 57 -12.38 -6.37 -6.85
CA TYR A 57 -12.14 -5.48 -7.98
C TYR A 57 -11.87 -6.28 -9.25
N THR A 58 -12.40 -5.79 -10.37
CA THR A 58 -12.14 -6.32 -11.71
C THR A 58 -11.50 -5.22 -12.55
N VAL A 59 -11.00 -5.59 -13.74
CA VAL A 59 -10.43 -4.61 -14.67
C VAL A 59 -11.44 -3.51 -15.03
N ALA A 60 -12.74 -3.84 -15.04
CA ALA A 60 -13.80 -2.87 -15.30
C ALA A 60 -13.88 -1.76 -14.24
N ASP A 61 -13.38 -2.03 -13.02
CA ASP A 61 -13.36 -1.04 -11.94
C ASP A 61 -12.16 -0.11 -12.00
N SER A 62 -11.20 -0.38 -12.88
CA SER A 62 -9.99 0.45 -12.99
C SER A 62 -10.33 1.83 -13.53
N ILE A 63 -9.71 2.86 -12.93
CA ILE A 63 -9.88 4.25 -13.37
C ILE A 63 -8.94 4.58 -14.53
N ARG A 64 -7.90 3.81 -14.72
CA ARG A 64 -6.93 3.99 -15.80
C ARG A 64 -6.17 2.70 -16.04
N THR A 65 -5.86 2.44 -17.29
CA THR A 65 -4.95 1.37 -17.71
C THR A 65 -3.74 2.02 -18.36
N THR A 66 -2.55 1.67 -17.89
CA THR A 66 -1.29 2.22 -18.38
C THR A 66 -0.36 1.07 -18.75
N HIS A 67 0.46 1.29 -19.77
CA HIS A 67 1.49 0.34 -20.17
C HIS A 67 2.85 0.85 -19.67
N THR A 68 3.56 0.03 -18.93
CA THR A 68 4.91 0.33 -18.45
C THR A 68 5.90 -0.51 -19.24
N ILE A 69 6.91 0.15 -19.79
CA ILE A 69 7.97 -0.53 -20.53
C ILE A 69 9.14 -0.75 -19.58
N THR A 70 9.53 -2.01 -19.40
CA THR A 70 10.74 -2.40 -18.68
C THR A 70 11.80 -2.83 -19.69
N ALA A 71 13.01 -3.10 -19.21
CA ALA A 71 14.10 -3.56 -20.08
C ALA A 71 13.78 -4.87 -20.80
N SER A 72 12.88 -5.69 -20.27
CA SER A 72 12.58 -7.03 -20.78
C SER A 72 11.19 -7.18 -21.37
N LYS A 73 10.22 -6.31 -20.99
CA LYS A 73 8.84 -6.46 -21.44
C LYS A 73 8.03 -5.18 -21.26
N THR A 74 6.88 -5.14 -21.92
CA THR A 74 5.84 -4.15 -21.67
C THR A 74 4.84 -4.76 -20.68
N GLU A 75 4.57 -4.08 -19.58
CA GLU A 75 3.59 -4.50 -18.59
C GLU A 75 2.37 -3.59 -18.66
N THR A 76 1.19 -4.20 -18.52
CA THR A 76 -0.05 -3.46 -18.34
C THR A 76 -0.33 -3.33 -16.86
N VAL A 77 -0.51 -2.11 -16.39
CA VAL A 77 -0.88 -1.84 -15.01
C VAL A 77 -2.22 -1.14 -14.97
N HIS A 78 -3.02 -1.50 -13.97
CA HIS A 78 -4.33 -0.92 -13.75
C HIS A 78 -4.29 -0.04 -12.52
N GLU A 79 -4.92 1.12 -12.63
CA GLU A 79 -5.01 2.07 -11.53
C GLU A 79 -6.42 1.99 -10.95
N TYR A 80 -6.49 1.92 -9.62
CA TYR A 80 -7.75 1.84 -8.88
C TYR A 80 -7.82 2.91 -7.81
N GLU A 81 -9.02 3.16 -7.36
CA GLU A 81 -9.25 4.00 -6.19
C GLU A 81 -9.88 3.14 -5.10
N LEU A 82 -9.16 2.98 -3.98
CA LEU A 82 -9.67 2.27 -2.82
C LEU A 82 -10.55 3.20 -1.99
N ASP A 83 -11.69 2.71 -1.51
CA ASP A 83 -12.57 3.48 -0.64
C ASP A 83 -11.86 3.88 0.65
N ASN A 84 -11.08 2.95 1.21
CA ASN A 84 -10.50 3.17 2.53
C ASN A 84 -9.28 2.26 2.72
N ILE A 85 -8.15 2.84 3.11
CA ILE A 85 -6.95 2.12 3.50
C ILE A 85 -6.40 2.72 4.79
N MET A 86 -5.97 1.86 5.71
CA MET A 86 -5.42 2.28 6.99
C MET A 86 -4.09 1.62 7.27
N ALA A 87 -3.11 2.41 7.68
CA ALA A 87 -1.83 1.93 8.17
C ALA A 87 -1.21 2.99 9.08
N ILE A 88 -0.44 2.56 10.05
CA ILE A 88 0.35 3.43 10.94
C ILE A 88 -0.51 4.57 11.54
N GLY A 89 -1.75 4.24 11.90
CA GLY A 89 -2.67 5.20 12.50
C GLY A 89 -3.34 6.18 11.54
N LEU A 90 -3.08 6.08 10.24
CA LEU A 90 -3.62 6.98 9.22
C LEU A 90 -4.63 6.26 8.34
N ILE A 91 -5.79 6.88 8.15
CA ILE A 91 -6.79 6.42 7.19
C ILE A 91 -6.77 7.36 5.99
N ARG A 92 -6.59 6.77 4.80
CA ARG A 92 -6.76 7.48 3.53
C ARG A 92 -8.02 6.99 2.85
N ARG A 93 -8.83 7.91 2.36
CA ARG A 93 -10.05 7.62 1.60
C ARG A 93 -9.85 7.99 0.14
N ASN A 94 -10.59 7.30 -0.73
CA ASN A 94 -10.48 7.51 -2.17
C ASN A 94 -9.01 7.45 -2.60
N PHE A 95 -8.35 6.39 -2.18
CA PHE A 95 -6.90 6.26 -2.25
C PHE A 95 -6.48 5.56 -3.53
N LYS A 96 -5.62 6.24 -4.30
CA LYS A 96 -5.15 5.75 -5.58
C LYS A 96 -4.05 4.71 -5.41
N VAL A 97 -4.21 3.56 -6.06
CA VAL A 97 -3.22 2.49 -6.08
C VAL A 97 -3.03 1.96 -7.50
N ILE A 98 -1.86 1.42 -7.75
CA ILE A 98 -1.57 0.67 -8.97
C ILE A 98 -1.61 -0.82 -8.63
N SER A 99 -2.27 -1.61 -9.46
CA SER A 99 -2.31 -3.06 -9.31
C SER A 99 -1.44 -3.74 -10.37
N ARG A 100 -0.57 -4.61 -9.91
CA ARG A 100 0.21 -5.51 -10.76
C ARG A 100 0.69 -6.70 -9.93
N GLU A 101 1.22 -7.72 -10.60
CA GLU A 101 1.81 -8.86 -9.90
C GLU A 101 3.10 -8.43 -9.18
N LEU A 102 3.21 -8.82 -7.92
CA LEU A 102 4.45 -8.70 -7.16
C LEU A 102 5.28 -9.97 -7.33
N PRO A 103 6.60 -9.86 -7.26
CA PRO A 103 7.46 -11.04 -7.30
C PRO A 103 7.07 -12.03 -6.19
N MET A 104 7.02 -13.31 -6.55
CA MET A 104 6.75 -14.37 -5.57
C MET A 104 7.85 -14.41 -4.52
N GLY A 105 7.46 -14.78 -3.30
CA GLY A 105 8.42 -14.97 -2.20
C GLY A 105 8.76 -13.74 -1.40
N LEU A 106 8.22 -12.56 -1.73
CA LEU A 106 8.45 -11.35 -0.93
C LEU A 106 7.64 -11.34 0.37
N GLY A 107 6.56 -12.12 0.45
CA GLY A 107 5.72 -12.19 1.65
C GLY A 107 4.93 -10.92 1.93
N ILE A 108 4.71 -10.09 0.91
CA ILE A 108 3.95 -8.84 1.03
C ILE A 108 2.81 -8.80 0.02
N ASP A 109 1.79 -8.03 0.36
CA ASP A 109 0.59 -7.87 -0.45
C ASP A 109 0.62 -6.56 -1.26
N GLY A 110 1.50 -5.65 -0.92
CA GLY A 110 1.62 -4.37 -1.59
C GLY A 110 2.76 -3.51 -1.06
N LEU A 111 2.86 -2.31 -1.62
CA LEU A 111 3.84 -1.30 -1.23
C LEU A 111 3.10 -0.01 -0.85
N LEU A 112 3.46 0.57 0.29
CA LEU A 112 3.02 1.92 0.65
C LEU A 112 4.01 2.91 0.05
N GLY A 113 3.56 3.65 -0.95
CA GLY A 113 4.35 4.65 -1.64
C GLY A 113 4.16 6.06 -1.10
N LEU A 114 4.76 7.02 -1.75
CA LEU A 114 4.76 8.43 -1.32
C LEU A 114 3.34 9.00 -1.19
N ASN A 115 2.40 8.56 -2.01
CA ASN A 115 1.04 9.08 -1.94
C ASN A 115 0.33 8.74 -0.62
N PHE A 116 0.75 7.67 0.06
CA PHE A 116 0.22 7.36 1.39
C PHE A 116 0.75 8.32 2.44
N PHE A 117 2.01 8.72 2.34
CA PHE A 117 2.69 9.55 3.35
C PHE A 117 2.54 11.06 3.13
N LYS A 118 1.86 11.46 2.07
CA LYS A 118 1.71 12.87 1.71
C LYS A 118 1.18 13.70 2.88
N ASN A 119 1.82 14.85 3.13
CA ASN A 119 1.48 15.79 4.20
C ASN A 119 1.65 15.20 5.61
N LYS A 120 2.50 14.18 5.75
CA LYS A 120 2.84 13.58 7.03
C LYS A 120 4.35 13.51 7.20
N GLU A 121 4.77 13.47 8.45
CA GLU A 121 6.17 13.24 8.79
C GLU A 121 6.35 11.76 9.11
N LEU A 122 7.18 11.07 8.33
CA LEU A 122 7.48 9.66 8.51
C LEU A 122 8.82 9.53 9.24
N THR A 123 8.81 8.86 10.38
CA THR A 123 10.02 8.55 11.12
C THR A 123 10.23 7.05 11.18
N ILE A 124 11.40 6.60 10.75
CA ILE A 124 11.82 5.20 10.85
C ILE A 124 13.01 5.12 11.80
N ASP A 125 12.84 4.41 12.89
CA ASP A 125 13.88 4.20 13.88
C ASP A 125 14.44 2.78 13.69
N PHE A 126 15.63 2.68 13.10
CA PHE A 126 16.26 1.39 12.86
C PHE A 126 16.89 0.79 14.11
N LYS A 127 17.15 1.59 15.13
CA LYS A 127 17.68 1.09 16.39
C LYS A 127 16.61 0.35 17.18
N LEU A 128 15.41 0.91 17.23
CA LEU A 128 14.28 0.33 17.94
C LEU A 128 13.39 -0.53 17.03
N SER A 129 13.60 -0.49 15.72
CA SER A 129 12.75 -1.15 14.73
C SER A 129 11.29 -0.70 14.82
N GLU A 130 11.10 0.60 14.82
CA GLU A 130 9.79 1.23 14.94
C GLU A 130 9.58 2.27 13.85
N ILE A 131 8.33 2.41 13.44
CA ILE A 131 7.91 3.38 12.44
C ILE A 131 6.73 4.19 12.98
N GLN A 132 6.72 5.48 12.68
CA GLN A 132 5.71 6.40 13.19
C GLN A 132 5.42 7.49 12.17
N LEU A 133 4.15 7.90 12.13
CA LEU A 133 3.71 9.09 11.41
C LEU A 133 3.33 10.21 12.39
N LYS A 134 3.56 11.43 11.94
CA LYS A 134 3.06 12.64 12.61
C LYS A 134 2.35 13.53 11.62
#